data_fd0a398f303cbb706738fb28cfe6a29d
#
_entry.id   fd0a398f303cbb706738fb28cfe6a29d
#
_cell.length_a   1.000
_cell.length_b   1.000
_cell.length_c   1.000
_cell.angle_alpha   90.00
_cell.angle_beta   90.00
_cell.angle_gamma   90.00
#
_symmetry.space_group_name_H-M   'P 1'
#
loop_
_entity.id
_entity.type
_entity.pdbx_description
1 polymer ?
#
loop_
_entity_poly.entity_id
_entity_poly.type
_entity_poly.pdbx_seq_one_letter_code
_entity_poly.pdbx_strand_id
1 'polypeptide(L)'
;HRNATLDVTLVVHAGPRADLGSASVSGAESVDAEFIREQAAIEAGQPYSPEVLAAAQKRLRELEVFETVEVREGDALDENGQVPVEINVTERKHRYFGVGATYSNAEGAGVEGYWGHRNLFGRAEKLRIEGSVSRIGEADDLGGLNYSTAILFEKPAIYGPKNTFTAN
;
A
#
# COMPACT_ATOMS: atom_id res chain seq x y z
N HIS A 1 -3.96 -49.37 -36.08
CA HIS A 1 -4.13 -48.30 -35.08
C HIS A 1 -5.23 -47.37 -35.56
N ARG A 2 -6.40 -47.37 -34.89
CA ARG A 2 -7.44 -46.36 -35.09
C ARG A 2 -7.03 -45.11 -34.32
N ASN A 3 -6.76 -44.02 -35.02
CA ASN A 3 -6.57 -42.72 -34.39
C ASN A 3 -7.90 -42.29 -33.83
N ALA A 4 -8.06 -42.30 -32.51
CA ALA A 4 -9.19 -41.71 -31.84
C ALA A 4 -8.92 -40.19 -31.76
N THR A 5 -9.70 -39.40 -32.50
CA THR A 5 -9.73 -37.93 -32.40
C THR A 5 -10.85 -37.55 -31.45
N LEU A 6 -10.55 -36.69 -30.51
CA LEU A 6 -11.52 -36.06 -29.61
C LEU A 6 -11.74 -34.63 -30.08
N ASP A 7 -12.97 -34.33 -30.53
CA ASP A 7 -13.36 -32.95 -30.83
C ASP A 7 -13.98 -32.33 -29.59
N VAL A 8 -13.37 -31.26 -29.10
CA VAL A 8 -13.85 -30.47 -27.93
C VAL A 8 -14.40 -29.16 -28.45
N THR A 9 -15.70 -28.94 -28.28
CA THR A 9 -16.36 -27.67 -28.60
C THR A 9 -16.62 -26.91 -27.32
N LEU A 10 -15.96 -25.75 -27.17
CA LEU A 10 -16.19 -24.83 -26.06
C LEU A 10 -17.25 -23.81 -26.49
N VAL A 11 -18.42 -23.84 -25.86
CA VAL A 11 -19.49 -22.87 -26.11
C VAL A 11 -19.40 -21.81 -25.00
N VAL A 12 -19.02 -20.59 -25.37
CA VAL A 12 -18.95 -19.46 -24.46
C VAL A 12 -20.21 -18.61 -24.63
N HIS A 13 -21.03 -18.55 -23.60
CA HIS A 13 -22.14 -17.60 -23.52
C HIS A 13 -21.60 -16.32 -22.83
N ALA A 14 -21.10 -15.38 -23.64
CA ALA A 14 -20.75 -14.06 -23.15
C ALA A 14 -22.05 -13.33 -22.77
N GLY A 15 -22.21 -12.98 -21.49
CA GLY A 15 -23.26 -12.09 -21.01
C GLY A 15 -23.20 -10.69 -21.66
N PRO A 16 -24.14 -9.81 -21.37
CA PRO A 16 -24.10 -8.43 -21.84
C PRO A 16 -22.86 -7.74 -21.26
N ARG A 17 -22.29 -6.83 -22.05
CA ARG A 17 -21.20 -5.97 -21.59
C ARG A 17 -21.72 -5.13 -20.43
N ALA A 18 -21.05 -5.20 -19.28
CA ALA A 18 -21.37 -4.40 -18.11
C ALA A 18 -20.27 -3.37 -17.87
N ASP A 19 -20.68 -2.21 -17.37
CA ASP A 19 -19.75 -1.15 -16.93
C ASP A 19 -19.60 -1.21 -15.40
N LEU A 20 -18.48 -0.72 -14.88
CA LEU A 20 -18.23 -0.64 -13.45
C LEU A 20 -19.14 0.42 -12.83
N GLY A 21 -19.73 0.09 -11.70
CA GLY A 21 -20.50 0.98 -10.84
C GLY A 21 -19.64 1.70 -9.81
N SER A 22 -20.29 2.21 -8.76
CA SER A 22 -19.61 2.86 -7.66
C SER A 22 -18.81 1.86 -6.82
N ALA A 23 -17.66 2.34 -6.29
CA ALA A 23 -16.84 1.57 -5.37
C ALA A 23 -17.26 1.83 -3.91
N SER A 24 -17.63 0.77 -3.19
CA SER A 24 -17.84 0.79 -1.74
C SER A 24 -16.57 0.41 -1.02
N VAL A 25 -16.30 1.03 0.14
CA VAL A 25 -15.13 0.76 0.98
C VAL A 25 -15.57 0.26 2.33
N SER A 26 -14.97 -0.83 2.80
CA SER A 26 -15.21 -1.38 4.13
C SER A 26 -13.90 -1.76 4.82
N GLY A 27 -13.90 -1.78 6.17
CA GLY A 27 -12.74 -2.10 6.99
C GLY A 27 -11.74 -0.95 7.17
N ALA A 28 -12.03 0.24 6.65
CA ALA A 28 -11.26 1.45 6.92
C ALA A 28 -11.69 2.05 8.27
N GLU A 29 -10.73 2.26 9.17
CA GLU A 29 -10.96 2.82 10.52
C GLU A 29 -10.30 4.20 10.67
N SER A 30 -9.04 4.32 10.29
CA SER A 30 -8.21 5.52 10.43
C SER A 30 -7.80 6.11 9.08
N VAL A 31 -7.85 5.32 8.01
CA VAL A 31 -7.59 5.78 6.64
C VAL A 31 -8.90 6.30 6.06
N ASP A 32 -8.85 7.49 5.48
CA ASP A 32 -10.00 8.12 4.84
C ASP A 32 -10.54 7.26 3.69
N ALA A 33 -11.82 6.86 3.77
CA ALA A 33 -12.47 6.03 2.77
C ALA A 33 -12.55 6.72 1.38
N GLU A 34 -12.66 8.06 1.34
CA GLU A 34 -12.62 8.81 0.09
C GLU A 34 -11.24 8.73 -0.55
N PHE A 35 -10.18 8.85 0.26
CA PHE A 35 -8.81 8.66 -0.20
C PHE A 35 -8.59 7.26 -0.78
N ILE A 36 -9.15 6.21 -0.15
CA ILE A 36 -9.08 4.84 -0.68
C ILE A 36 -9.74 4.76 -2.06
N ARG A 37 -10.94 5.37 -2.25
CA ARG A 37 -11.62 5.42 -3.56
C ARG A 37 -10.80 6.16 -4.60
N GLU A 38 -10.24 7.34 -4.25
CA GLU A 38 -9.36 8.12 -5.13
C GLU A 38 -8.13 7.29 -5.57
N GLN A 39 -7.51 6.55 -4.63
CA GLN A 39 -6.35 5.71 -4.93
C GLN A 39 -6.69 4.46 -5.73
N ALA A 40 -7.85 3.88 -5.52
CA ALA A 40 -8.34 2.78 -6.33
C ALA A 40 -8.49 3.20 -7.81
N ALA A 41 -8.77 4.50 -8.06
CA ALA A 41 -8.93 5.08 -9.38
C ALA A 41 -9.82 4.21 -10.29
N ILE A 42 -10.98 3.84 -9.76
CA ILE A 42 -12.04 3.11 -10.46
C ILE A 42 -13.12 4.15 -10.79
N GLU A 43 -13.33 4.38 -12.08
CA GLU A 43 -14.33 5.32 -12.57
C GLU A 43 -15.66 4.60 -12.86
N ALA A 44 -16.75 5.10 -12.30
CA ALA A 44 -18.08 4.59 -12.63
C ALA A 44 -18.39 4.82 -14.12
N GLY A 45 -18.96 3.82 -14.78
CA GLY A 45 -19.26 3.86 -16.20
C GLY A 45 -18.12 3.41 -17.11
N GLN A 46 -16.92 3.12 -16.60
CA GLN A 46 -15.88 2.48 -17.43
C GLN A 46 -16.20 0.98 -17.63
N PRO A 47 -15.82 0.40 -18.79
CA PRO A 47 -16.05 -1.01 -19.04
C PRO A 47 -15.43 -1.90 -17.96
N TYR A 48 -16.18 -2.92 -17.53
CA TYR A 48 -15.65 -3.92 -16.61
C TYR A 48 -14.43 -4.63 -17.22
N SER A 49 -13.37 -4.72 -16.42
CA SER A 49 -12.18 -5.49 -16.73
C SER A 49 -11.52 -5.98 -15.44
N PRO A 50 -11.18 -7.27 -15.32
CA PRO A 50 -10.44 -7.80 -14.19
C PRO A 50 -9.09 -7.08 -13.95
N GLU A 51 -8.47 -6.59 -15.02
CA GLU A 51 -7.21 -5.85 -14.96
C GLU A 51 -7.36 -4.52 -14.23
N VAL A 52 -8.51 -3.85 -14.37
CA VAL A 52 -8.82 -2.61 -13.65
C VAL A 52 -8.89 -2.88 -12.15
N LEU A 53 -9.58 -3.95 -11.73
CA LEU A 53 -9.68 -4.34 -10.32
C LEU A 53 -8.32 -4.75 -9.75
N ALA A 54 -7.55 -5.55 -10.49
CA ALA A 54 -6.21 -5.95 -10.11
C ALA A 54 -5.25 -4.76 -9.98
N ALA A 55 -5.34 -3.78 -10.89
CA ALA A 55 -4.55 -2.56 -10.82
C ALA A 55 -4.94 -1.67 -9.63
N ALA A 56 -6.23 -1.56 -9.31
CA ALA A 56 -6.72 -0.88 -8.12
C ALA A 56 -6.19 -1.53 -6.84
N GLN A 57 -6.30 -2.85 -6.74
CA GLN A 57 -5.78 -3.62 -5.62
C GLN A 57 -4.27 -3.42 -5.44
N LYS A 58 -3.50 -3.42 -6.54
CA LYS A 58 -2.06 -3.17 -6.52
C LYS A 58 -1.74 -1.77 -5.98
N ARG A 59 -2.41 -0.72 -6.50
CA ARG A 59 -2.22 0.67 -6.03
C ARG A 59 -2.47 0.81 -4.53
N LEU A 60 -3.56 0.22 -4.02
CA LEU A 60 -3.89 0.26 -2.61
C LEU A 60 -2.86 -0.47 -1.73
N ARG A 61 -2.32 -1.60 -2.20
CA ARG A 61 -1.24 -2.32 -1.50
C ARG A 61 0.07 -1.53 -1.45
N GLU A 62 0.38 -0.76 -2.47
CA GLU A 62 1.57 0.09 -2.55
C GLU A 62 1.57 1.23 -1.52
N LEU A 63 0.43 1.58 -0.93
CA LEU A 63 0.34 2.55 0.18
C LEU A 63 0.99 2.02 1.48
N GLU A 64 1.11 0.69 1.64
CA GLU A 64 1.72 0.01 2.79
C GLU A 64 1.03 0.27 4.15
N VAL A 65 -0.14 0.89 4.16
CA VAL A 65 -0.96 1.13 5.36
C VAL A 65 -1.93 -0.01 5.66
N PHE A 66 -2.13 -0.90 4.69
CA PHE A 66 -3.03 -2.06 4.81
C PHE A 66 -2.24 -3.37 5.01
N GLU A 67 -2.77 -4.25 5.81
CA GLU A 67 -2.33 -5.64 5.95
C GLU A 67 -2.92 -6.49 4.82
N THR A 68 -4.22 -6.32 4.58
CA THR A 68 -4.93 -6.97 3.47
C THR A 68 -5.69 -5.93 2.65
N VAL A 69 -5.74 -6.17 1.34
CA VAL A 69 -6.54 -5.42 0.37
C VAL A 69 -7.17 -6.41 -0.56
N GLU A 70 -8.49 -6.40 -0.64
CA GLU A 70 -9.29 -7.18 -1.57
C GLU A 70 -10.17 -6.22 -2.37
N VAL A 71 -10.09 -6.31 -3.68
CA VAL A 71 -10.95 -5.55 -4.61
C VAL A 71 -11.65 -6.55 -5.49
N ARG A 72 -12.98 -6.60 -5.42
CA ARG A 72 -13.79 -7.55 -6.16
C ARG A 72 -15.05 -6.90 -6.71
N GLU A 73 -15.65 -7.55 -7.69
CA GLU A 73 -17.01 -7.26 -8.14
C GLU A 73 -18.05 -7.71 -7.10
N GLY A 74 -19.15 -6.98 -7.03
CA GLY A 74 -20.32 -7.41 -6.27
C GLY A 74 -21.08 -8.52 -6.96
N ASP A 75 -21.85 -9.29 -6.19
CA ASP A 75 -22.55 -10.48 -6.65
C ASP A 75 -23.69 -10.21 -7.64
N ALA A 76 -24.19 -8.99 -7.73
CA ALA A 76 -25.30 -8.60 -8.59
C ALA A 76 -25.09 -7.20 -9.17
N LEU A 77 -25.68 -6.95 -10.33
CA LEU A 77 -25.70 -5.61 -10.93
C LEU A 77 -26.52 -4.65 -10.04
N ASP A 78 -26.11 -3.40 -10.02
CA ASP A 78 -26.85 -2.32 -9.35
C ASP A 78 -28.14 -1.94 -10.13
N GLU A 79 -28.89 -0.98 -9.59
CA GLU A 79 -30.14 -0.49 -10.19
C GLU A 79 -29.94 0.11 -11.60
N ASN A 80 -28.70 0.51 -11.94
CA ASN A 80 -28.32 1.06 -13.23
C ASN A 80 -27.79 0.00 -14.20
N GLY A 81 -27.75 -1.28 -13.78
CA GLY A 81 -27.19 -2.38 -14.57
C GLY A 81 -25.66 -2.38 -14.59
N GLN A 82 -25.01 -1.69 -13.65
CA GLN A 82 -23.56 -1.63 -13.52
C GLN A 82 -23.07 -2.67 -12.50
N VAL A 83 -21.81 -3.08 -12.62
CA VAL A 83 -21.13 -3.98 -11.68
C VAL A 83 -20.60 -3.17 -10.50
N PRO A 84 -21.19 -3.26 -9.29
CA PRO A 84 -20.64 -2.57 -8.14
C PRO A 84 -19.26 -3.14 -7.78
N VAL A 85 -18.39 -2.28 -7.23
CA VAL A 85 -17.06 -2.69 -6.78
C VAL A 85 -17.01 -2.65 -5.27
N GLU A 86 -16.49 -3.72 -4.66
CA GLU A 86 -16.27 -3.81 -3.22
C GLU A 86 -14.77 -3.77 -2.93
N ILE A 87 -14.37 -2.80 -2.10
CA ILE A 87 -13.00 -2.65 -1.61
C ILE A 87 -12.99 -2.97 -0.13
N ASN A 88 -12.45 -4.13 0.22
CA ASN A 88 -12.33 -4.57 1.62
C ASN A 88 -10.86 -4.42 2.05
N VAL A 89 -10.61 -3.67 3.10
CA VAL A 89 -9.28 -3.43 3.62
C VAL A 89 -9.18 -3.81 5.10
N THR A 90 -7.99 -4.22 5.51
CA THR A 90 -7.63 -4.34 6.93
C THR A 90 -6.42 -3.46 7.16
N GLU A 91 -6.54 -2.51 8.09
CA GLU A 91 -5.45 -1.59 8.36
C GLU A 91 -4.32 -2.27 9.14
N ARG A 92 -3.10 -1.92 8.79
CA ARG A 92 -1.89 -2.33 9.51
C ARG A 92 -1.69 -1.40 10.72
N LYS A 93 -1.05 -1.88 11.78
CA LYS A 93 -0.64 -1.01 12.89
C LYS A 93 0.20 0.16 12.35
N HIS A 94 -0.27 1.39 12.57
CA HIS A 94 0.35 2.56 11.96
C HIS A 94 1.69 2.92 12.58
N ARG A 95 1.88 2.67 13.88
CA ARG A 95 3.13 2.95 14.59
C ARG A 95 4.06 1.75 14.55
N TYR A 96 5.31 2.02 14.27
CA TYR A 96 6.36 1.00 14.29
C TYR A 96 7.66 1.62 14.79
N PHE A 97 8.50 0.80 15.38
CA PHE A 97 9.81 1.21 15.84
C PHE A 97 10.78 0.04 15.69
N GLY A 98 12.05 0.36 15.68
CA GLY A 98 13.12 -0.62 15.69
C GLY A 98 14.35 -0.05 16.35
N VAL A 99 15.17 -0.95 16.89
CA VAL A 99 16.47 -0.65 17.46
C VAL A 99 17.49 -1.65 16.94
N GLY A 100 18.71 -1.18 16.70
CA GLY A 100 19.82 -1.99 16.23
C GLY A 100 21.09 -1.66 16.99
N ALA A 101 22.01 -2.61 17.03
CA ALA A 101 23.36 -2.40 17.52
C ALA A 101 24.35 -2.93 16.48
N THR A 102 25.42 -2.19 16.26
CA THR A 102 26.48 -2.53 15.33
C THR A 102 27.83 -2.52 16.06
N TYR A 103 28.74 -3.35 15.61
CA TYR A 103 30.13 -3.33 16.08
C TYR A 103 31.08 -3.54 14.89
N SER A 104 32.07 -2.68 14.80
CA SER A 104 33.16 -2.84 13.84
C SER A 104 34.52 -2.52 14.50
N ASN A 105 35.56 -3.16 14.01
CA ASN A 105 36.92 -2.91 14.53
C ASN A 105 37.46 -1.52 14.13
N ALA A 106 36.82 -0.86 13.17
CA ALA A 106 37.25 0.45 12.67
C ALA A 106 36.46 1.63 13.32
N GLU A 107 35.22 1.37 13.75
CA GLU A 107 34.30 2.42 14.23
C GLU A 107 33.74 2.11 15.63
N GLY A 108 34.21 1.02 16.27
CA GLY A 108 33.76 0.63 17.61
C GLY A 108 32.30 0.15 17.61
N ALA A 109 31.64 0.30 18.75
CA ALA A 109 30.23 -0.01 18.91
C ALA A 109 29.34 1.14 18.45
N GLY A 110 28.18 0.79 17.91
CA GLY A 110 27.14 1.73 17.52
C GLY A 110 25.76 1.25 17.93
N VAL A 111 24.85 2.16 18.15
CA VAL A 111 23.41 1.90 18.33
C VAL A 111 22.62 2.79 17.43
N GLU A 112 21.53 2.26 16.89
CA GLU A 112 20.61 2.99 16.04
C GLU A 112 19.17 2.70 16.47
N GLY A 113 18.28 3.62 16.21
CA GLY A 113 16.87 3.44 16.48
C GLY A 113 16.03 4.29 15.55
N TYR A 114 14.83 3.80 15.28
CA TYR A 114 13.85 4.56 14.52
C TYR A 114 12.45 4.38 15.08
N TRP A 115 11.66 5.40 14.88
CA TRP A 115 10.22 5.40 15.09
C TRP A 115 9.52 5.89 13.83
N GLY A 116 8.39 5.29 13.50
CA GLY A 116 7.63 5.71 12.34
C GLY A 116 6.12 5.58 12.52
N HIS A 117 5.41 6.34 11.69
CA HIS A 117 3.96 6.34 11.56
C HIS A 117 3.57 6.27 10.09
N ARG A 118 2.68 5.32 9.70
CA ARG A 118 2.30 5.05 8.29
C ARG A 118 1.06 5.81 7.82
N ASN A 119 0.32 6.44 8.72
CA ASN A 119 -0.93 7.14 8.39
C ASN A 119 -1.09 8.34 9.35
N LEU A 120 -0.26 9.37 9.15
CA LEU A 120 -0.15 10.47 10.11
C LEU A 120 -1.42 11.32 10.17
N PHE A 121 -2.05 11.59 9.02
CA PHE A 121 -3.21 12.46 8.87
C PHE A 121 -4.42 11.77 8.21
N GLY A 122 -4.38 10.44 8.02
CA GLY A 122 -5.49 9.67 7.46
C GLY A 122 -5.42 9.41 5.96
N ARG A 123 -4.39 9.89 5.27
CA ARG A 123 -4.20 9.71 3.82
C ARG A 123 -2.87 9.02 3.48
N ALA A 124 -2.50 8.05 4.33
CA ALA A 124 -1.28 7.26 4.19
C ALA A 124 0.02 8.08 4.21
N GLU A 125 0.03 9.25 4.87
CA GLU A 125 1.25 10.01 5.07
C GLU A 125 2.17 9.26 6.02
N LYS A 126 3.43 9.08 5.63
CA LYS A 126 4.44 8.39 6.40
C LYS A 126 5.40 9.41 7.03
N LEU A 127 5.64 9.23 8.32
CA LEU A 127 6.70 9.93 9.05
C LEU A 127 7.64 8.89 9.64
N ARG A 128 8.95 9.06 9.43
CA ARG A 128 9.99 8.27 10.07
C ARG A 128 11.03 9.20 10.66
N ILE A 129 11.36 8.96 11.91
CA ILE A 129 12.43 9.63 12.63
C ILE A 129 13.43 8.55 13.01
N GLU A 130 14.68 8.76 12.67
CA GLU A 130 15.77 7.83 13.00
C GLU A 130 16.95 8.58 13.63
N GLY A 131 17.67 7.87 14.46
CA GLY A 131 18.87 8.37 15.10
C GLY A 131 19.87 7.27 15.34
N SER A 132 21.15 7.62 15.26
CA SER A 132 22.25 6.70 15.58
C SER A 132 23.33 7.39 16.38
N VAL A 133 24.05 6.59 17.17
CA VAL A 133 25.27 6.98 17.87
C VAL A 133 26.31 5.89 17.58
N SER A 134 27.49 6.29 17.13
CA SER A 134 28.62 5.38 16.86
C SER A 134 29.91 5.83 17.53
N ARG A 135 30.94 4.99 17.46
CA ARG A 135 32.24 5.11 18.13
C ARG A 135 32.16 5.00 19.67
N ILE A 136 31.20 4.22 20.15
CA ILE A 136 31.06 3.96 21.59
C ILE A 136 32.21 3.05 22.04
N GLY A 137 32.95 3.50 23.05
CA GLY A 137 34.08 2.75 23.64
C GLY A 137 35.46 3.02 23.00
N GLU A 138 35.53 3.80 21.93
CA GLU A 138 36.81 4.27 21.34
C GLU A 138 37.10 5.75 21.67
N ALA A 139 36.07 6.48 22.13
CA ALA A 139 36.20 7.87 22.52
C ALA A 139 36.52 7.97 24.01
N ASP A 140 37.53 8.73 24.35
CA ASP A 140 37.92 9.03 25.78
C ASP A 140 36.89 9.94 26.46
N ASP A 141 36.04 10.62 25.66
CA ASP A 141 34.98 11.51 26.13
C ASP A 141 33.74 11.46 25.17
N LEU A 142 32.66 12.13 25.57
CA LEU A 142 31.43 12.22 24.74
C LEU A 142 31.64 13.02 23.44
N GLY A 143 32.70 13.83 23.34
CA GLY A 143 33.05 14.60 22.15
C GLY A 143 33.61 13.74 21.00
N GLY A 144 34.02 12.52 21.29
CA GLY A 144 34.49 11.57 20.30
C GLY A 144 33.36 10.71 19.64
N LEU A 145 32.14 10.82 20.12
CA LEU A 145 30.97 10.09 19.56
C LEU A 145 30.46 10.75 18.28
N ASN A 146 30.04 9.92 17.34
CA ASN A 146 29.32 10.37 16.14
C ASN A 146 27.82 10.23 16.34
N TYR A 147 27.08 11.31 16.06
CA TYR A 147 25.62 11.35 16.14
C TYR A 147 25.04 11.59 14.75
N SER A 148 23.98 10.87 14.43
CA SER A 148 23.20 11.09 13.21
C SER A 148 21.72 11.14 13.56
N THR A 149 20.99 12.03 12.92
CA THR A 149 19.51 12.08 13.03
C THR A 149 18.95 12.41 11.67
N ALA A 150 17.90 11.70 11.26
CA ALA A 150 17.17 11.98 10.04
C ALA A 150 15.66 11.96 10.30
N ILE A 151 14.93 12.79 9.56
CA ILE A 151 13.48 12.85 9.56
C ILE A 151 13.03 12.69 8.10
N LEU A 152 12.24 11.65 7.83
CA LEU A 152 11.71 11.40 6.51
C LEU A 152 10.19 11.56 6.56
N PHE A 153 9.65 12.34 5.63
CA PHE A 153 8.21 12.50 5.45
C PHE A 153 7.83 12.17 4.01
N GLU A 154 6.84 11.31 3.86
CA GLU A 154 6.26 10.96 2.57
C GLU A 154 4.76 11.26 2.58
N LYS A 155 4.29 11.91 1.52
CA LYS A 155 2.88 12.11 1.25
C LYS A 155 2.53 11.55 -0.12
N PRO A 156 1.78 10.44 -0.19
CA PRO A 156 1.31 9.89 -1.45
C PRO A 156 0.22 10.78 -2.06
N ALA A 157 0.01 10.65 -3.36
CA ALA A 157 -1.12 11.21 -4.11
C ALA A 157 -1.27 12.75 -4.08
N ILE A 158 -0.18 13.51 -4.13
CA ILE A 158 -0.26 14.98 -4.12
C ILE A 158 -0.97 15.54 -5.35
N TYR A 159 -0.74 14.95 -6.52
CA TYR A 159 -1.34 15.35 -7.81
C TYR A 159 -1.87 14.14 -8.58
N GLY A 160 -2.50 13.17 -7.85
CA GLY A 160 -3.02 11.92 -8.41
C GLY A 160 -2.31 10.67 -7.86
N PRO A 161 -2.89 9.48 -8.09
CA PRO A 161 -2.52 8.23 -7.39
C PRO A 161 -1.08 7.74 -7.64
N LYS A 162 -0.36 8.32 -8.59
CA LYS A 162 1.01 7.90 -8.97
C LYS A 162 2.11 8.80 -8.42
N ASN A 163 1.77 9.92 -7.79
CA ASN A 163 2.75 10.92 -7.37
C ASN A 163 2.94 10.90 -5.85
N THR A 164 4.19 10.81 -5.41
CA THR A 164 4.55 10.86 -3.99
C THR A 164 5.51 12.02 -3.76
N PHE A 165 5.25 12.81 -2.74
CA PHE A 165 6.18 13.82 -2.25
C PHE A 165 7.01 13.23 -1.13
N THR A 166 8.33 13.44 -1.18
CA THR A 166 9.27 13.02 -0.14
C THR A 166 10.09 14.22 0.30
N ALA A 167 10.22 14.42 1.61
CA ALA A 167 11.10 15.39 2.24
C ALA A 167 12.02 14.69 3.25
N ASN A 168 13.32 15.05 3.22
CA ASN A 168 14.37 14.52 4.11
C ASN A 168 14.96 15.65 4.91
#